data_21a63906ebf145ddfbabeaf5149d96bb
#
_entry.id   21a63906ebf145ddfbabeaf5149d96bb
#
_cell.length_a   1.000
_cell.length_b   1.000
_cell.length_c   1.000
_cell.angle_alpha   90.00
_cell.angle_beta   90.00
_cell.angle_gamma   90.00
#
_symmetry.space_group_name_H-M   'P 1'
#
loop_
_entity.id
_entity.type
_entity.pdbx_description
1 polymer ?
#
loop_
_entity_poly.entity_id
_entity_poly.type
_entity_poly.pdbx_seq_one_letter_code
_entity_poly.pdbx_strand_id
1 'polypeptide(L)'
;MSNPFSRRAFLAAPAAALASRAAAFPRLPIAKAVYIDMLPGTLSYAERFRLARAAGFEQVECATTPSQAEAEEIKKAAESAGLRIHSVMNQAHWRYPLSSSDPEELAKSMEGMETSLRNASFWGADTVLLVPAVVNARTSYQDAWTRSQRQIRRLLPLAEELKVVIALENVWNKFLLSPLEFARFIDDFRSPWVRAYFDVGNVLLFGYPQDWIRTLGKRIAKLHLKDFRMAKSCFEWAPLREGNLDWPEVYRALAAIGYSGTATCELPAGDEVYLREVSRRVDLILTGV
;
A
#
# COMPACT_ATOMS: atom_id res chain seq x y z
N MET A 1 -45.21 62.08 -38.28
CA MET A 1 -45.59 61.23 -37.17
C MET A 1 -44.33 60.60 -36.65
N SER A 2 -43.82 61.15 -35.59
CA SER A 2 -42.53 60.85 -34.97
C SER A 2 -42.67 59.85 -33.86
N ASN A 3 -41.87 58.78 -33.85
CA ASN A 3 -41.85 57.81 -32.81
C ASN A 3 -40.48 57.90 -32.06
N PRO A 4 -40.43 58.20 -30.77
CA PRO A 4 -39.17 58.30 -30.03
C PRO A 4 -38.87 57.00 -29.38
N PHE A 5 -37.75 56.36 -29.79
CA PHE A 5 -37.18 55.20 -29.09
C PHE A 5 -36.46 55.65 -27.78
N SER A 6 -37.03 55.24 -26.71
CA SER A 6 -36.45 55.35 -25.37
C SER A 6 -35.18 54.52 -25.21
N ARG A 7 -34.08 55.15 -24.82
CA ARG A 7 -32.83 54.49 -24.41
C ARG A 7 -33.00 53.95 -23.00
N ARG A 8 -33.14 52.65 -22.87
CA ARG A 8 -33.00 51.99 -21.56
C ARG A 8 -31.51 51.89 -21.19
N ALA A 9 -31.12 52.57 -20.14
CA ALA A 9 -29.82 52.42 -19.51
C ALA A 9 -29.70 51.03 -18.89
N PHE A 10 -28.76 50.23 -19.36
CA PHE A 10 -28.35 49.01 -18.68
C PHE A 10 -27.45 49.37 -17.52
N LEU A 11 -27.94 49.25 -16.28
CA LEU A 11 -27.13 49.25 -15.08
C LEU A 11 -26.38 47.91 -15.00
N ALA A 12 -25.08 47.97 -15.27
CA ALA A 12 -24.19 46.85 -15.03
C ALA A 12 -23.96 46.72 -13.50
N ALA A 13 -24.55 45.70 -12.89
CA ALA A 13 -24.22 45.32 -11.54
C ALA A 13 -22.84 44.64 -11.55
N PRO A 14 -21.91 44.95 -10.61
CA PRO A 14 -20.67 44.26 -10.55
C PRO A 14 -20.92 42.81 -10.08
N ALA A 15 -20.59 41.83 -10.90
CA ALA A 15 -20.54 40.44 -10.50
C ALA A 15 -19.43 40.27 -9.46
N ALA A 16 -19.80 40.23 -8.20
CA ALA A 16 -18.90 39.81 -7.13
C ALA A 16 -18.54 38.33 -7.36
N ALA A 17 -17.34 38.08 -7.86
CA ALA A 17 -16.78 36.75 -7.94
C ALA A 17 -16.64 36.23 -6.52
N LEU A 18 -17.59 35.44 -6.07
CA LEU A 18 -17.45 34.58 -4.90
C LEU A 18 -16.35 33.55 -5.25
N ALA A 19 -15.10 33.87 -4.89
CA ALA A 19 -14.05 32.90 -4.83
C ALA A 19 -14.47 31.88 -3.76
N SER A 20 -15.07 30.78 -4.17
CA SER A 20 -15.32 29.62 -3.35
C SER A 20 -13.94 29.17 -2.84
N ARG A 21 -13.62 29.51 -1.59
CA ARG A 21 -12.55 28.85 -0.86
C ARG A 21 -12.96 27.38 -0.80
N ALA A 22 -12.35 26.55 -1.67
CA ALA A 22 -12.46 25.11 -1.52
C ALA A 22 -12.11 24.79 -0.08
N ALA A 23 -13.07 24.28 0.68
CA ALA A 23 -12.84 23.87 2.06
C ALA A 23 -11.72 22.83 2.00
N ALA A 24 -10.59 23.13 2.65
CA ALA A 24 -9.49 22.18 2.75
C ALA A 24 -10.02 20.94 3.47
N PHE A 25 -9.93 19.78 2.81
CA PHE A 25 -10.31 18.54 3.43
C PHE A 25 -9.40 18.25 4.64
N PRO A 26 -9.93 17.69 5.75
CA PRO A 26 -9.09 17.36 6.89
C PRO A 26 -8.08 16.28 6.49
N ARG A 27 -6.84 16.41 6.98
CA ARG A 27 -5.82 15.37 6.78
C ARG A 27 -6.32 14.05 7.37
N LEU A 28 -6.27 12.98 6.57
CA LEU A 28 -6.60 11.65 7.06
C LEU A 28 -5.62 11.21 8.16
N PRO A 29 -6.09 10.52 9.22
CA PRO A 29 -5.25 10.02 10.31
C PRO A 29 -4.45 8.77 9.89
N ILE A 30 -3.71 8.89 8.81
CA ILE A 30 -2.92 7.83 8.19
C ILE A 30 -1.44 8.15 8.38
N ALA A 31 -0.68 7.21 8.96
CA ALA A 31 0.76 7.34 9.11
C ALA A 31 1.48 7.14 7.78
N LYS A 32 2.51 7.95 7.52
CA LYS A 32 3.37 7.81 6.34
C LYS A 32 4.49 6.82 6.60
N ALA A 33 4.64 5.85 5.69
CA ALA A 33 5.75 4.92 5.74
C ALA A 33 6.51 4.84 4.41
N VAL A 34 7.71 4.34 4.48
CA VAL A 34 8.59 4.07 3.33
C VAL A 34 8.99 2.60 3.34
N TYR A 35 9.00 1.96 2.17
CA TYR A 35 9.60 0.64 2.03
C TYR A 35 11.14 0.75 2.06
N ILE A 36 11.79 -0.13 2.79
CA ILE A 36 13.24 -0.05 3.07
C ILE A 36 14.10 -0.01 1.81
N ASP A 37 13.67 -0.65 0.71
CA ASP A 37 14.43 -0.67 -0.54
C ASP A 37 14.34 0.65 -1.32
N MET A 38 13.49 1.58 -0.93
CA MET A 38 13.53 2.96 -1.43
C MET A 38 14.70 3.76 -0.86
N LEU A 39 15.26 3.31 0.25
CA LEU A 39 16.40 3.96 0.91
C LEU A 39 17.71 3.47 0.28
N PRO A 40 18.75 4.35 0.13
CA PRO A 40 19.99 3.98 -0.54
C PRO A 40 20.66 2.75 0.10
N GLY A 41 20.78 1.66 -0.66
CA GLY A 41 21.31 0.40 -0.18
C GLY A 41 22.81 0.42 0.20
N THR A 42 23.53 1.47 -0.20
CA THR A 42 24.94 1.69 0.17
C THR A 42 25.12 2.24 1.59
N LEU A 43 24.05 2.73 2.21
CA LEU A 43 24.06 3.23 3.57
C LEU A 43 23.78 2.10 4.58
N SER A 44 24.32 2.23 5.79
CA SER A 44 23.97 1.37 6.92
C SER A 44 22.47 1.53 7.32
N TYR A 45 21.88 0.57 8.02
CA TYR A 45 20.51 0.69 8.51
C TYR A 45 20.29 1.96 9.35
N ALA A 46 21.24 2.32 10.19
CA ALA A 46 21.17 3.52 11.01
C ALA A 46 21.13 4.80 10.17
N GLU A 47 21.90 4.88 9.08
CA GLU A 47 21.88 6.02 8.16
C GLU A 47 20.60 6.04 7.34
N ARG A 48 20.17 4.89 6.79
CA ARG A 48 18.91 4.76 6.03
C ARG A 48 17.72 5.24 6.86
N PHE A 49 17.61 4.84 8.11
CA PHE A 49 16.46 5.18 8.94
C PHE A 49 16.50 6.64 9.43
N ARG A 50 17.68 7.20 9.71
CA ARG A 50 17.82 8.64 9.94
C ARG A 50 17.39 9.45 8.71
N LEU A 51 17.80 9.02 7.52
CA LEU A 51 17.40 9.63 6.26
C LEU A 51 15.88 9.58 6.05
N ALA A 52 15.25 8.42 6.26
CA ALA A 52 13.80 8.28 6.18
C ALA A 52 13.08 9.22 7.14
N ARG A 53 13.54 9.29 8.40
CA ARG A 53 12.99 10.20 9.40
C ARG A 53 13.16 11.67 9.01
N ALA A 54 14.34 12.06 8.53
CA ALA A 54 14.65 13.42 8.06
C ALA A 54 13.81 13.80 6.83
N ALA A 55 13.47 12.83 5.96
CA ALA A 55 12.58 13.04 4.83
C ALA A 55 11.09 13.20 5.23
N GLY A 56 10.74 12.95 6.49
CA GLY A 56 9.39 13.15 7.01
C GLY A 56 8.53 11.89 7.07
N PHE A 57 9.11 10.70 6.92
CA PHE A 57 8.41 9.45 7.18
C PHE A 57 8.33 9.16 8.68
N GLU A 58 7.25 8.52 9.08
CA GLU A 58 6.93 8.18 10.47
C GLU A 58 7.22 6.71 10.77
N GLN A 59 7.14 5.87 9.75
CA GLN A 59 7.25 4.43 9.84
C GLN A 59 8.05 3.87 8.66
N VAL A 60 8.50 2.62 8.81
CA VAL A 60 9.21 1.87 7.77
C VAL A 60 8.63 0.46 7.64
N GLU A 61 8.56 -0.02 6.42
CA GLU A 61 8.34 -1.43 6.11
C GLU A 61 9.69 -2.06 5.83
N CYS A 62 10.02 -3.15 6.54
CA CYS A 62 11.27 -3.86 6.37
C CYS A 62 11.10 -5.15 5.58
N ALA A 63 12.18 -5.61 4.97
CA ALA A 63 12.24 -6.92 4.34
C ALA A 63 12.45 -8.03 5.38
N THR A 64 12.00 -9.24 5.09
CA THR A 64 12.31 -10.43 5.90
C THR A 64 13.81 -10.68 5.90
N THR A 65 14.38 -10.99 7.06
CA THR A 65 15.74 -11.52 7.18
C THR A 65 15.78 -12.80 8.02
N PRO A 66 16.49 -13.83 7.58
CA PRO A 66 16.76 -15.01 8.39
C PRO A 66 17.92 -14.81 9.38
N SER A 67 18.67 -13.73 9.27
CA SER A 67 19.81 -13.41 10.12
C SER A 67 19.35 -12.72 11.41
N GLN A 68 19.53 -13.37 12.54
CA GLN A 68 19.23 -12.78 13.85
C GLN A 68 20.06 -11.51 14.10
N ALA A 69 21.35 -11.52 13.75
CA ALA A 69 22.23 -10.36 13.93
C ALA A 69 21.75 -9.15 13.11
N GLU A 70 21.33 -9.38 11.87
CA GLU A 70 20.76 -8.33 11.02
C GLU A 70 19.42 -7.84 11.56
N ALA A 71 18.57 -8.73 12.06
CA ALA A 71 17.31 -8.35 12.68
C ALA A 71 17.51 -7.46 13.92
N GLU A 72 18.53 -7.73 14.73
CA GLU A 72 18.91 -6.90 15.88
C GLU A 72 19.46 -5.54 15.44
N GLU A 73 20.28 -5.49 14.39
CA GLU A 73 20.79 -4.24 13.82
C GLU A 73 19.65 -3.36 13.31
N ILE A 74 18.72 -3.94 12.53
CA ILE A 74 17.52 -3.23 12.01
C ILE A 74 16.70 -2.66 13.16
N LYS A 75 16.42 -3.46 14.20
CA LYS A 75 15.66 -3.02 15.37
C LYS A 75 16.31 -1.83 16.05
N LYS A 76 17.61 -1.94 16.37
CA LYS A 76 18.39 -0.89 17.00
C LYS A 76 18.43 0.39 16.17
N ALA A 77 18.56 0.25 14.86
CA ALA A 77 18.56 1.38 13.93
C ALA A 77 17.22 2.12 13.92
N ALA A 78 16.11 1.37 13.89
CA ALA A 78 14.75 1.92 13.91
C ALA A 78 14.47 2.66 15.23
N GLU A 79 14.79 2.05 16.36
CA GLU A 79 14.65 2.65 17.70
C GLU A 79 15.47 3.94 17.81
N SER A 80 16.74 3.92 17.35
CA SER A 80 17.63 5.10 17.39
C SER A 80 17.15 6.24 16.51
N ALA A 81 16.47 5.94 15.39
CA ALA A 81 15.91 6.95 14.50
C ALA A 81 14.51 7.43 14.91
N GLY A 82 13.89 6.78 15.89
CA GLY A 82 12.50 7.05 16.27
C GLY A 82 11.50 6.70 15.17
N LEU A 83 11.81 5.67 14.36
CA LEU A 83 10.93 5.10 13.36
C LEU A 83 10.27 3.82 13.87
N ARG A 84 8.97 3.67 13.68
CA ARG A 84 8.29 2.41 13.93
C ARG A 84 8.44 1.50 12.71
N ILE A 85 8.91 0.27 12.91
CA ILE A 85 8.73 -0.80 11.92
C ILE A 85 7.27 -1.26 12.03
N HIS A 86 6.46 -1.04 10.97
CA HIS A 86 5.03 -1.31 11.04
C HIS A 86 4.63 -2.59 10.33
N SER A 87 5.43 -3.03 9.36
CA SER A 87 5.19 -4.26 8.61
C SER A 87 6.48 -4.89 8.10
N VAL A 88 6.37 -6.14 7.69
CA VAL A 88 7.45 -6.94 7.10
C VAL A 88 6.99 -7.45 5.74
N MET A 89 7.74 -7.15 4.69
CA MET A 89 7.52 -7.74 3.37
C MET A 89 8.16 -9.13 3.32
N ASN A 90 7.38 -10.14 3.03
CA ASN A 90 7.89 -11.50 2.84
C ASN A 90 8.70 -11.57 1.53
N GLN A 91 9.99 -11.85 1.63
CA GLN A 91 10.89 -11.93 0.48
C GLN A 91 10.79 -13.24 -0.32
N ALA A 92 10.17 -14.28 0.25
CA ALA A 92 10.09 -15.60 -0.37
C ALA A 92 8.98 -15.73 -1.42
N HIS A 93 7.94 -14.91 -1.35
CA HIS A 93 6.66 -15.13 -2.01
C HIS A 93 6.72 -15.15 -3.55
N TRP A 94 7.64 -14.44 -4.17
CA TRP A 94 7.80 -14.45 -5.63
C TRP A 94 8.53 -15.69 -6.14
N ARG A 95 9.59 -16.08 -5.43
CA ARG A 95 10.41 -17.22 -5.82
C ARG A 95 9.78 -18.54 -5.42
N TYR A 96 9.10 -18.57 -4.27
CA TYR A 96 8.49 -19.73 -3.64
C TYR A 96 7.04 -19.39 -3.27
N PRO A 97 6.10 -19.39 -4.24
CA PRO A 97 4.72 -19.04 -3.95
C PRO A 97 4.01 -20.14 -3.17
N LEU A 98 3.12 -19.76 -2.24
CA LEU A 98 2.27 -20.70 -1.48
C LEU A 98 1.35 -21.55 -2.38
N SER A 99 1.19 -21.17 -3.65
CA SER A 99 0.44 -21.90 -4.66
C SER A 99 1.25 -23.00 -5.37
N SER A 100 2.54 -23.15 -5.08
CA SER A 100 3.37 -24.18 -5.70
C SER A 100 2.85 -25.59 -5.40
N SER A 101 3.02 -26.48 -6.38
CA SER A 101 2.81 -27.93 -6.21
C SER A 101 4.08 -28.67 -5.85
N ASP A 102 5.22 -28.01 -5.92
CA ASP A 102 6.51 -28.57 -5.55
C ASP A 102 6.68 -28.53 -4.02
N PRO A 103 6.91 -29.68 -3.35
CA PRO A 103 7.06 -29.74 -1.91
C PRO A 103 8.27 -28.95 -1.36
N GLU A 104 9.38 -28.88 -2.13
CA GLU A 104 10.58 -28.15 -1.69
C GLU A 104 10.35 -26.64 -1.78
N GLU A 105 9.74 -26.16 -2.88
CA GLU A 105 9.34 -24.76 -3.00
C GLU A 105 8.36 -24.38 -1.90
N LEU A 106 7.38 -25.24 -1.63
CA LEU A 106 6.40 -25.00 -0.58
C LEU A 106 7.04 -24.95 0.82
N ALA A 107 7.99 -25.83 1.10
CA ALA A 107 8.72 -25.80 2.39
C ALA A 107 9.44 -24.46 2.58
N LYS A 108 10.15 -23.98 1.55
CA LYS A 108 10.83 -22.67 1.57
C LYS A 108 9.85 -21.50 1.69
N SER A 109 8.70 -21.61 1.07
CA SER A 109 7.63 -20.60 1.18
C SER A 109 7.11 -20.50 2.61
N MET A 110 6.84 -21.65 3.24
CA MET A 110 6.36 -21.72 4.63
C MET A 110 7.42 -21.20 5.61
N GLU A 111 8.67 -21.62 5.46
CA GLU A 111 9.80 -21.12 6.26
C GLU A 111 9.96 -19.61 6.13
N GLY A 112 9.88 -19.06 4.91
CA GLY A 112 9.94 -17.63 4.68
C GLY A 112 8.80 -16.87 5.37
N MET A 113 7.59 -17.40 5.35
CA MET A 113 6.45 -16.79 6.06
C MET A 113 6.59 -16.88 7.57
N GLU A 114 7.02 -18.02 8.11
CA GLU A 114 7.26 -18.17 9.56
C GLU A 114 8.36 -17.21 10.04
N THR A 115 9.44 -17.06 9.25
CA THR A 115 10.50 -16.09 9.52
C THR A 115 9.96 -14.66 9.49
N SER A 116 9.14 -14.30 8.49
CA SER A 116 8.52 -12.98 8.40
C SER A 116 7.65 -12.67 9.62
N LEU A 117 6.82 -13.63 10.05
CA LEU A 117 5.96 -13.47 11.24
C LEU A 117 6.79 -13.27 12.52
N ARG A 118 7.89 -14.01 12.67
CA ARG A 118 8.81 -13.85 13.81
C ARG A 118 9.57 -12.51 13.75
N ASN A 119 10.05 -12.10 12.58
CA ASN A 119 10.67 -10.78 12.42
C ASN A 119 9.66 -9.66 12.79
N ALA A 120 8.42 -9.76 12.32
CA ALA A 120 7.38 -8.77 12.63
C ALA A 120 7.17 -8.67 14.15
N SER A 121 6.98 -9.78 14.83
CA SER A 121 6.82 -9.82 16.28
C SER A 121 8.05 -9.26 17.00
N PHE A 122 9.26 -9.64 16.59
CA PHE A 122 10.51 -9.17 17.19
C PHE A 122 10.72 -7.66 17.06
N TRP A 123 10.30 -7.08 15.94
CA TRP A 123 10.39 -5.64 15.66
C TRP A 123 9.20 -4.82 16.18
N GLY A 124 8.17 -5.47 16.73
CA GLY A 124 6.95 -4.82 17.17
C GLY A 124 6.06 -4.36 16.01
N ALA A 125 6.25 -4.94 14.83
CA ALA A 125 5.36 -4.79 13.70
C ALA A 125 4.09 -5.63 13.88
N ASP A 126 2.99 -5.15 13.33
CA ASP A 126 1.68 -5.81 13.47
C ASP A 126 1.23 -6.56 12.21
N THR A 127 2.03 -6.53 11.15
CA THR A 127 1.61 -7.02 9.83
C THR A 127 2.78 -7.63 9.05
N VAL A 128 2.50 -8.72 8.34
CA VAL A 128 3.37 -9.28 7.28
C VAL A 128 2.65 -9.15 5.95
N LEU A 129 3.30 -8.56 4.96
CA LEU A 129 2.83 -8.53 3.59
C LEU A 129 3.12 -9.86 2.90
N LEU A 130 2.10 -10.42 2.26
CA LEU A 130 2.17 -11.66 1.50
C LEU A 130 1.52 -11.51 0.13
N VAL A 131 2.25 -11.79 -0.96
CA VAL A 131 1.64 -12.13 -2.24
C VAL A 131 1.16 -13.58 -2.17
N PRO A 132 -0.16 -13.85 -2.16
CA PRO A 132 -0.68 -15.14 -1.73
C PRO A 132 -0.45 -16.28 -2.72
N ALA A 133 -0.35 -15.96 -4.03
CA ALA A 133 -0.23 -16.96 -5.08
C ALA A 133 0.31 -16.36 -6.37
N VAL A 134 0.68 -17.22 -7.33
CA VAL A 134 0.98 -16.84 -8.70
C VAL A 134 0.24 -17.81 -9.64
N VAL A 135 -0.52 -17.25 -10.57
CA VAL A 135 -1.18 -18.02 -11.66
C VAL A 135 -0.26 -18.02 -12.88
N ASN A 136 0.02 -19.20 -13.41
CA ASN A 136 0.87 -19.40 -14.59
C ASN A 136 0.44 -20.66 -15.36
N ALA A 137 1.20 -21.03 -16.39
CA ALA A 137 0.88 -22.19 -17.24
C ALA A 137 0.82 -23.54 -16.48
N ARG A 138 1.46 -23.64 -15.29
CA ARG A 138 1.50 -24.85 -14.45
C ARG A 138 0.63 -24.76 -13.20
N THR A 139 0.09 -23.59 -12.89
CA THR A 139 -0.75 -23.35 -11.73
C THR A 139 -2.01 -22.63 -12.18
N SER A 140 -3.11 -23.38 -12.25
CA SER A 140 -4.42 -22.84 -12.61
C SER A 140 -4.92 -21.86 -11.53
N TYR A 141 -5.92 -21.04 -11.88
CA TYR A 141 -6.55 -20.13 -10.94
C TYR A 141 -7.14 -20.86 -9.73
N GLN A 142 -7.82 -22.01 -9.99
CA GLN A 142 -8.40 -22.83 -8.94
C GLN A 142 -7.33 -23.44 -8.02
N ASP A 143 -6.21 -23.91 -8.61
CA ASP A 143 -5.07 -24.40 -7.83
C ASP A 143 -4.45 -23.28 -6.96
N ALA A 144 -4.24 -22.12 -7.56
CA ALA A 144 -3.73 -20.95 -6.84
C ALA A 144 -4.60 -20.62 -5.63
N TRP A 145 -5.92 -20.58 -5.82
CA TRP A 145 -6.91 -20.36 -4.75
C TRP A 145 -6.82 -21.42 -3.66
N THR A 146 -6.98 -22.68 -4.04
CA THR A 146 -7.09 -23.78 -3.07
C THR A 146 -5.79 -24.03 -2.30
N ARG A 147 -4.65 -23.99 -3.01
CA ARG A 147 -3.34 -24.26 -2.40
C ARG A 147 -2.93 -23.13 -1.47
N SER A 148 -3.03 -21.88 -1.91
CA SER A 148 -2.65 -20.74 -1.06
C SER A 148 -3.55 -20.64 0.19
N GLN A 149 -4.86 -20.82 0.06
CA GLN A 149 -5.74 -20.86 1.23
C GLN A 149 -5.34 -21.95 2.23
N ARG A 150 -5.02 -23.14 1.74
CA ARG A 150 -4.59 -24.25 2.61
C ARG A 150 -3.34 -23.87 3.41
N GLN A 151 -2.34 -23.27 2.77
CA GLN A 151 -1.08 -22.92 3.43
C GLN A 151 -1.24 -21.75 4.39
N ILE A 152 -1.98 -20.72 3.99
CA ILE A 152 -2.27 -19.58 4.90
C ILE A 152 -3.00 -20.07 6.16
N ARG A 153 -3.95 -21.01 6.05
CA ARG A 153 -4.62 -21.61 7.22
C ARG A 153 -3.65 -22.29 8.17
N ARG A 154 -2.57 -22.91 7.68
CA ARG A 154 -1.52 -23.53 8.50
C ARG A 154 -0.68 -22.49 9.27
N LEU A 155 -0.59 -21.27 8.74
CA LEU A 155 0.14 -20.15 9.37
C LEU A 155 -0.70 -19.40 10.42
N LEU A 156 -2.03 -19.53 10.39
CA LEU A 156 -2.92 -18.79 11.29
C LEU A 156 -2.60 -18.99 12.78
N PRO A 157 -2.32 -20.20 13.30
CA PRO A 157 -1.98 -20.38 14.72
C PRO A 157 -0.77 -19.55 15.13
N LEU A 158 0.28 -19.51 14.30
CA LEU A 158 1.47 -18.72 14.57
C LEU A 158 1.19 -17.21 14.46
N ALA A 159 0.41 -16.79 13.48
CA ALA A 159 0.01 -15.40 13.31
C ALA A 159 -0.78 -14.88 14.53
N GLU A 160 -1.70 -15.70 15.04
CA GLU A 160 -2.48 -15.42 16.24
C GLU A 160 -1.63 -15.38 17.52
N GLU A 161 -0.74 -16.35 17.70
CA GLU A 161 0.21 -16.39 18.83
C GLU A 161 1.07 -15.13 18.88
N LEU A 162 1.61 -14.75 17.73
CA LEU A 162 2.49 -13.58 17.59
C LEU A 162 1.73 -12.25 17.48
N LYS A 163 0.40 -12.27 17.35
CA LYS A 163 -0.48 -11.11 17.13
C LYS A 163 -0.09 -10.30 15.90
N VAL A 164 0.25 -11.00 14.80
CA VAL A 164 0.69 -10.42 13.54
C VAL A 164 -0.31 -10.79 12.44
N VAL A 165 -0.81 -9.79 11.73
CA VAL A 165 -1.74 -9.97 10.60
C VAL A 165 -0.98 -10.44 9.36
N ILE A 166 -1.44 -11.48 8.70
CA ILE A 166 -1.04 -11.85 7.35
C ILE A 166 -1.88 -10.99 6.38
N ALA A 167 -1.28 -9.97 5.81
CA ALA A 167 -1.95 -9.06 4.90
C ALA A 167 -1.62 -9.40 3.44
N LEU A 168 -2.66 -9.73 2.69
CA LEU A 168 -2.55 -10.18 1.31
C LEU A 168 -2.46 -8.99 0.37
N GLU A 169 -1.50 -9.00 -0.56
CA GLU A 169 -1.34 -7.92 -1.52
C GLU A 169 -1.90 -8.28 -2.90
N ASN A 170 -2.61 -7.31 -3.51
CA ASN A 170 -3.01 -7.34 -4.90
C ASN A 170 -1.84 -6.87 -5.78
N VAL A 171 -1.35 -7.76 -6.63
CA VAL A 171 -0.21 -7.53 -7.53
C VAL A 171 -0.50 -8.07 -8.94
N TRP A 172 0.46 -7.90 -9.86
CA TRP A 172 0.30 -8.37 -11.25
C TRP A 172 0.68 -9.86 -11.42
N ASN A 173 0.08 -10.72 -10.63
CA ASN A 173 0.30 -12.17 -10.56
C ASN A 173 -0.82 -13.00 -11.22
N LYS A 174 -1.77 -12.35 -11.91
CA LYS A 174 -2.97 -12.95 -12.51
C LYS A 174 -3.89 -13.64 -11.49
N PHE A 175 -3.88 -13.17 -10.24
CA PHE A 175 -4.69 -13.70 -9.16
C PHE A 175 -5.36 -12.57 -8.39
N LEU A 176 -6.58 -12.78 -7.88
CA LEU A 176 -7.40 -11.77 -7.19
C LEU A 176 -7.65 -10.52 -8.06
N LEU A 177 -8.25 -10.73 -9.22
CA LEU A 177 -8.39 -9.73 -10.27
C LEU A 177 -9.61 -8.79 -10.10
N SER A 178 -10.42 -8.99 -9.07
CA SER A 178 -11.55 -8.12 -8.75
C SER A 178 -11.68 -7.86 -7.24
N PRO A 179 -12.27 -6.73 -6.83
CA PRO A 179 -12.43 -6.41 -5.41
C PRO A 179 -13.38 -7.37 -4.70
N LEU A 180 -14.41 -7.87 -5.38
CA LEU A 180 -15.36 -8.84 -4.82
C LEU A 180 -14.69 -10.18 -4.52
N GLU A 181 -13.85 -10.63 -5.45
CA GLU A 181 -13.08 -11.85 -5.30
C GLU A 181 -12.04 -11.74 -4.19
N PHE A 182 -11.34 -10.61 -4.11
CA PHE A 182 -10.36 -10.35 -3.06
C PHE A 182 -11.03 -10.30 -1.68
N ALA A 183 -12.17 -9.61 -1.56
CA ALA A 183 -12.94 -9.60 -0.32
C ALA A 183 -13.37 -11.01 0.10
N ARG A 184 -13.90 -11.81 -0.86
CA ARG A 184 -14.29 -13.19 -0.61
C ARG A 184 -13.12 -14.07 -0.18
N PHE A 185 -11.97 -13.94 -0.86
CA PHE A 185 -10.77 -14.72 -0.52
C PHE A 185 -10.33 -14.49 0.94
N ILE A 186 -10.38 -13.24 1.41
CA ILE A 186 -10.09 -12.87 2.80
C ILE A 186 -11.17 -13.44 3.75
N ASP A 187 -12.44 -13.24 3.44
CA ASP A 187 -13.55 -13.64 4.30
C ASP A 187 -13.64 -15.16 4.50
N ASP A 188 -13.23 -15.94 3.51
CA ASP A 188 -13.19 -17.41 3.58
C ASP A 188 -12.30 -17.93 4.72
N PHE A 189 -11.34 -17.16 5.22
CA PHE A 189 -10.52 -17.55 6.38
C PHE A 189 -11.29 -17.44 7.68
N ARG A 190 -12.31 -16.58 7.79
CA ARG A 190 -13.06 -16.30 9.02
C ARG A 190 -12.15 -15.99 10.20
N SER A 191 -11.08 -15.26 9.97
CA SER A 191 -10.05 -14.94 10.94
C SER A 191 -9.67 -13.46 10.87
N PRO A 192 -9.50 -12.76 12.00
CA PRO A 192 -9.01 -11.38 12.00
C PRO A 192 -7.54 -11.27 11.59
N TRP A 193 -6.83 -12.39 11.55
CA TRP A 193 -5.40 -12.45 11.23
C TRP A 193 -5.10 -12.55 9.73
N VAL A 194 -6.14 -12.54 8.86
CA VAL A 194 -5.98 -12.39 7.40
C VAL A 194 -6.73 -11.16 6.95
N ARG A 195 -6.01 -10.22 6.31
CA ARG A 195 -6.56 -8.96 5.84
C ARG A 195 -5.93 -8.57 4.49
N ALA A 196 -6.30 -7.40 3.95
CA ALA A 196 -5.71 -6.86 2.73
C ALA A 196 -4.52 -5.94 3.06
N TYR A 197 -3.42 -6.12 2.36
CA TYR A 197 -2.43 -5.08 2.11
C TYR A 197 -2.77 -4.49 0.74
N PHE A 198 -3.50 -3.40 0.72
CA PHE A 198 -4.08 -2.91 -0.53
C PHE A 198 -3.12 -1.97 -1.25
N ASP A 199 -2.66 -2.39 -2.43
CA ASP A 199 -1.88 -1.54 -3.32
C ASP A 199 -2.78 -0.77 -4.26
N VAL A 200 -2.77 0.56 -4.16
CA VAL A 200 -3.63 1.44 -4.95
C VAL A 200 -3.19 1.55 -6.42
N GLY A 201 -1.89 1.43 -6.68
CA GLY A 201 -1.34 1.54 -8.03
C GLY A 201 -1.53 0.28 -8.86
N ASN A 202 -1.31 -0.89 -8.26
CA ASN A 202 -1.43 -2.17 -8.95
C ASN A 202 -2.83 -2.41 -9.53
N VAL A 203 -3.86 -1.83 -8.91
CA VAL A 203 -5.26 -1.96 -9.36
C VAL A 203 -5.50 -1.26 -10.70
N LEU A 204 -4.71 -0.25 -11.06
CA LEU A 204 -4.92 0.54 -12.27
C LEU A 204 -5.00 -0.31 -13.54
N LEU A 205 -4.36 -1.48 -13.54
CA LEU A 205 -4.44 -2.46 -14.63
C LEU A 205 -5.83 -3.13 -14.73
N PHE A 206 -6.55 -3.26 -13.62
CA PHE A 206 -7.76 -4.10 -13.51
C PHE A 206 -9.02 -3.31 -13.20
N GLY A 207 -8.89 -2.05 -12.74
CA GLY A 207 -10.05 -1.26 -12.30
C GLY A 207 -9.67 0.07 -11.68
N TYR A 208 -10.49 0.52 -10.76
CA TYR A 208 -10.39 1.83 -10.13
C TYR A 208 -10.14 1.66 -8.62
N PRO A 209 -9.03 2.17 -8.06
CA PRO A 209 -8.68 1.95 -6.66
C PRO A 209 -9.76 2.40 -5.67
N GLN A 210 -10.47 3.48 -5.94
CA GLN A 210 -11.56 3.96 -5.08
C GLN A 210 -12.73 2.98 -4.97
N ASP A 211 -13.02 2.20 -6.02
CA ASP A 211 -14.02 1.13 -5.98
C ASP A 211 -13.55 -0.05 -5.12
N TRP A 212 -12.29 -0.45 -5.30
CA TRP A 212 -11.69 -1.50 -4.49
C TRP A 212 -11.63 -1.11 -3.01
N ILE A 213 -11.26 0.13 -2.68
CA ILE A 213 -11.22 0.62 -1.30
C ILE A 213 -12.62 0.51 -0.66
N ARG A 214 -13.67 0.95 -1.35
CA ARG A 214 -15.05 0.87 -0.83
C ARG A 214 -15.50 -0.58 -0.62
N THR A 215 -15.17 -1.48 -1.56
CA THR A 215 -15.54 -2.90 -1.50
C THR A 215 -14.77 -3.64 -0.40
N LEU A 216 -13.47 -3.42 -0.28
CA LEU A 216 -12.65 -4.04 0.75
C LEU A 216 -12.96 -3.50 2.14
N GLY A 217 -13.22 -2.19 2.26
CA GLY A 217 -13.64 -1.56 3.51
C GLY A 217 -12.70 -1.88 4.66
N LYS A 218 -13.26 -2.36 5.77
CA LYS A 218 -12.51 -2.70 6.99
C LYS A 218 -11.53 -3.87 6.83
N ARG A 219 -11.52 -4.58 5.70
CA ARG A 219 -10.54 -5.64 5.42
C ARG A 219 -9.15 -5.08 5.16
N ILE A 220 -9.03 -3.80 4.80
CA ILE A 220 -7.74 -3.16 4.57
C ILE A 220 -6.99 -2.99 5.89
N ALA A 221 -5.83 -3.62 6.01
CA ALA A 221 -4.91 -3.45 7.13
C ALA A 221 -3.88 -2.35 6.86
N LYS A 222 -3.29 -2.37 5.66
CA LYS A 222 -2.23 -1.45 5.21
C LYS A 222 -2.45 -1.06 3.76
N LEU A 223 -1.79 0.02 3.33
CA LEU A 223 -1.78 0.50 1.95
C LEU A 223 -0.36 0.53 1.41
N HIS A 224 -0.19 0.15 0.14
CA HIS A 224 0.93 0.59 -0.69
C HIS A 224 0.51 1.75 -1.59
N LEU A 225 1.41 2.71 -1.71
CA LEU A 225 1.25 3.88 -2.57
C LEU A 225 2.30 3.82 -3.67
N LYS A 226 1.83 3.69 -4.90
CA LYS A 226 2.62 3.85 -6.12
C LYS A 226 1.74 4.47 -7.20
N ASP A 227 2.32 4.99 -8.24
CA ASP A 227 1.58 5.55 -9.37
C ASP A 227 2.18 5.08 -10.69
N PHE A 228 1.33 4.98 -11.70
CA PHE A 228 1.71 4.53 -13.03
C PHE A 228 1.08 5.44 -14.08
N ARG A 229 1.82 5.67 -15.16
CA ARG A 229 1.28 6.24 -16.38
C ARG A 229 0.94 5.12 -17.35
N MET A 230 -0.33 5.00 -17.69
CA MET A 230 -0.82 4.04 -18.67
C MET A 230 -0.79 4.68 -20.05
N ALA A 231 0.05 4.16 -20.94
CA ALA A 231 -0.04 4.41 -22.37
C ALA A 231 -0.67 3.20 -23.07
N LYS A 232 -1.13 3.35 -24.32
CA LYS A 232 -1.89 2.30 -25.05
C LYS A 232 -1.25 0.91 -25.08
N SER A 233 0.03 0.78 -24.80
CA SER A 233 0.78 -0.49 -24.87
C SER A 233 1.83 -0.71 -23.77
N CYS A 234 1.97 0.20 -22.81
CA CYS A 234 2.96 0.08 -21.74
C CYS A 234 2.49 0.75 -20.44
N PHE A 235 3.03 0.23 -19.35
CA PHE A 235 2.96 0.84 -18.02
C PHE A 235 4.32 1.42 -17.69
N GLU A 236 4.34 2.67 -17.25
CA GLU A 236 5.54 3.34 -16.79
C GLU A 236 5.34 3.79 -15.35
N TRP A 237 6.36 3.62 -14.52
CA TRP A 237 6.38 4.23 -13.20
C TRP A 237 6.21 5.74 -13.31
N ALA A 238 5.35 6.30 -12.51
CA ALA A 238 5.17 7.74 -12.40
C ALA A 238 5.43 8.19 -10.96
N PRO A 239 5.98 9.38 -10.76
CA PRO A 239 5.98 9.98 -9.43
C PRO A 239 4.54 10.08 -8.92
N LEU A 240 4.33 9.90 -7.62
CA LEU A 240 2.99 10.01 -7.00
C LEU A 240 2.31 11.30 -7.48
N ARG A 241 1.05 11.21 -7.90
CA ARG A 241 0.21 12.28 -8.44
C ARG A 241 0.56 12.75 -9.86
N GLU A 242 1.48 12.10 -10.54
CA GLU A 242 1.82 12.38 -11.94
C GLU A 242 1.38 11.26 -12.89
N GLY A 243 0.85 10.17 -12.34
CA GLY A 243 0.30 9.04 -13.07
C GLY A 243 -1.18 9.21 -13.41
N ASN A 244 -1.86 8.08 -13.56
CA ASN A 244 -3.27 8.03 -13.93
C ASN A 244 -4.22 7.75 -12.75
N LEU A 245 -3.71 7.72 -11.52
CA LEU A 245 -4.55 7.58 -10.34
C LEU A 245 -5.32 8.87 -10.02
N ASP A 246 -6.62 8.73 -9.78
CA ASP A 246 -7.45 9.82 -9.24
C ASP A 246 -7.27 9.89 -7.71
N TRP A 247 -6.22 10.57 -7.27
CA TRP A 247 -5.88 10.68 -5.86
C TRP A 247 -6.97 11.36 -5.02
N PRO A 248 -7.68 12.41 -5.50
CA PRO A 248 -8.85 12.94 -4.82
C PRO A 248 -9.95 11.88 -4.58
N GLU A 249 -10.22 10.97 -5.53
CA GLU A 249 -11.18 9.88 -5.34
C GLU A 249 -10.66 8.81 -4.38
N VAL A 250 -9.36 8.49 -4.42
CA VAL A 250 -8.71 7.62 -3.43
C VAL A 250 -8.86 8.19 -2.02
N TYR A 251 -8.57 9.49 -1.84
CA TYR A 251 -8.77 10.18 -0.57
C TYR A 251 -10.22 10.04 -0.08
N ARG A 252 -11.21 10.37 -0.94
CA ARG A 252 -12.64 10.29 -0.58
C ARG A 252 -13.05 8.87 -0.19
N ALA A 253 -12.55 7.86 -0.90
CA ALA A 253 -12.84 6.47 -0.58
C ALA A 253 -12.25 6.04 0.76
N LEU A 254 -10.99 6.40 1.05
CA LEU A 254 -10.35 6.13 2.34
C LEU A 254 -11.05 6.83 3.50
N ALA A 255 -11.46 8.09 3.31
CA ALA A 255 -12.24 8.85 4.28
C ALA A 255 -13.60 8.17 4.55
N ALA A 256 -14.29 7.73 3.50
CA ALA A 256 -15.61 7.10 3.59
C ALA A 256 -15.59 5.78 4.38
N ILE A 257 -14.52 4.98 4.28
CA ILE A 257 -14.38 3.74 5.05
C ILE A 257 -13.77 3.96 6.44
N GLY A 258 -13.36 5.20 6.78
CA GLY A 258 -12.72 5.55 8.05
C GLY A 258 -11.34 4.91 8.22
N TYR A 259 -10.56 4.80 7.16
CA TYR A 259 -9.22 4.21 7.23
C TYR A 259 -8.25 5.10 8.01
N SER A 260 -7.56 4.52 9.00
CA SER A 260 -6.63 5.23 9.90
C SER A 260 -5.31 4.46 10.13
N GLY A 261 -4.96 3.58 9.21
CA GLY A 261 -3.77 2.74 9.30
C GLY A 261 -2.49 3.40 8.79
N THR A 262 -1.69 2.64 8.07
CA THR A 262 -0.41 3.09 7.48
C THR A 262 -0.49 3.05 5.95
N ALA A 263 0.11 4.03 5.30
CA ALA A 263 0.33 4.06 3.87
C ALA A 263 1.83 4.09 3.58
N THR A 264 2.33 3.03 2.99
CA THR A 264 3.74 2.83 2.65
C THR A 264 4.00 3.19 1.21
N CYS A 265 4.95 4.07 0.96
CA CYS A 265 5.46 4.29 -0.39
C CYS A 265 6.28 3.07 -0.83
N GLU A 266 5.97 2.55 -2.02
CA GLU A 266 6.75 1.50 -2.68
C GLU A 266 7.08 1.97 -4.10
N LEU A 267 8.23 2.64 -4.23
CA LEU A 267 8.70 3.32 -5.43
C LEU A 267 10.19 2.99 -5.64
N PRO A 268 10.79 3.36 -6.77
CA PRO A 268 12.23 3.22 -6.96
C PRO A 268 13.04 3.90 -5.85
N ALA A 269 14.24 3.38 -5.58
CA ALA A 269 15.17 3.98 -4.62
C ALA A 269 15.62 5.38 -5.07
N GLY A 270 15.90 6.25 -4.09
CA GLY A 270 16.38 7.59 -4.38
C GLY A 270 17.14 8.23 -3.22
N ASP A 271 17.66 9.42 -3.49
CA ASP A 271 18.37 10.25 -2.51
C ASP A 271 17.43 11.01 -1.56
N GLU A 272 18.01 11.80 -0.69
CA GLU A 272 17.24 12.59 0.28
C GLU A 272 16.27 13.56 -0.37
N VAL A 273 16.66 14.20 -1.47
CA VAL A 273 15.80 15.17 -2.18
C VAL A 273 14.57 14.48 -2.74
N TYR A 274 14.79 13.34 -3.37
CA TYR A 274 13.70 12.49 -3.88
C TYR A 274 12.78 12.00 -2.77
N LEU A 275 13.33 11.50 -1.67
CA LEU A 275 12.54 10.98 -0.55
C LEU A 275 11.70 12.08 0.14
N ARG A 276 12.23 13.30 0.27
CA ARG A 276 11.48 14.47 0.76
C ARG A 276 10.32 14.84 -0.15
N GLU A 277 10.56 14.80 -1.47
CA GLU A 277 9.50 15.09 -2.44
C GLU A 277 8.41 14.00 -2.41
N VAL A 278 8.77 12.72 -2.34
CA VAL A 278 7.80 11.62 -2.16
C VAL A 278 6.98 11.84 -0.89
N SER A 279 7.62 12.11 0.24
CA SER A 279 6.94 12.37 1.52
C SER A 279 5.96 13.56 1.43
N ARG A 280 6.37 14.66 0.78
CA ARG A 280 5.51 15.83 0.54
C ARG A 280 4.29 15.47 -0.32
N ARG A 281 4.47 14.65 -1.36
CA ARG A 281 3.36 14.20 -2.22
C ARG A 281 2.36 13.34 -1.47
N VAL A 282 2.84 12.49 -0.54
CA VAL A 282 1.95 11.74 0.36
C VAL A 282 1.12 12.69 1.22
N ASP A 283 1.70 13.76 1.78
CA ASP A 283 0.93 14.75 2.56
C ASP A 283 -0.19 15.39 1.73
N LEU A 284 0.06 15.71 0.47
CA LEU A 284 -0.97 16.22 -0.43
C LEU A 284 -2.08 15.18 -0.68
N ILE A 285 -1.73 13.91 -0.89
CA ILE A 285 -2.70 12.82 -1.03
C ILE A 285 -3.57 12.72 0.23
N LEU A 286 -2.93 12.75 1.41
CA LEU A 286 -3.63 12.61 2.70
C LEU A 286 -4.48 13.84 3.08
N THR A 287 -4.33 14.95 2.39
CA THR A 287 -5.15 16.16 2.54
C THR A 287 -6.18 16.35 1.42
N GLY A 288 -6.27 15.40 0.48
CA GLY A 288 -7.25 15.43 -0.61
C GLY A 288 -6.97 16.48 -1.69
N VAL A 289 -5.73 16.97 -1.76
CA VAL A 289 -5.31 18.01 -2.71
C VAL A 289 -4.68 17.40 -3.96
#